data_0a0e1b9241528b5486ff7e094e848f8f
#
_entry.id   0a0e1b9241528b5486ff7e094e848f8f
#
_cell.length_a   1.000
_cell.length_b   1.000
_cell.length_c   1.000
_cell.angle_alpha   90.00
_cell.angle_beta   90.00
_cell.angle_gamma   90.00
#
_symmetry.space_group_name_H-M   'P 1'
#
loop_
_entity.id
_entity.type
_entity.pdbx_description
1 polymer ?
#
loop_
_entity_poly.entity_id
_entity_poly.type
_entity_poly.pdbx_seq_one_letter_code
_entity_poly.pdbx_strand_id
1 'polypeptide(L)'
;MEHITYSQMRILETAQSFRQLNNIYGEAGNADDVVGTQLAETARLLEEAAGVGMRAYTADSRTDRIIRKSLAEIGVRIESVMLYEMEDGKEVLSVMARSRHNRSIHAGEITACMSRALGRSLVLSRGSHRVITGQTGEFVFEEAPHYHTLFGAASHSKNAGVVSGDSYTYMSDLSGNTYMALADGMGTGTLANAASSSVMELFEQFAQTGFGDVNAVRLSNFTCPSNGDDTPVTIDCVRANLVSGVCRLVKMGAASTFIKNTDGVRIIKPSSLPAGVLEDARPDVSEFNLGEWQYIYMFSDGVADALPFYDKEGRLAGMIDAIPCGNPQIMADSLMEDVMFYLDGNCKDDMTILVMGVWKSKA
;
A
#
# COMPACT_ATOMS: atom_id res chain seq x y z
N MET A 1 11.78 -0.52 -29.49
CA MET A 1 12.48 0.48 -28.68
C MET A 1 11.55 0.80 -27.52
N GLU A 2 11.86 0.34 -26.33
CA GLU A 2 11.12 0.68 -25.13
C GLU A 2 11.33 2.16 -24.84
N HIS A 3 10.27 2.94 -24.88
CA HIS A 3 10.33 4.35 -24.52
C HIS A 3 10.34 4.46 -23.00
N ILE A 4 11.50 4.80 -22.43
CA ILE A 4 11.65 5.17 -21.03
C ILE A 4 10.81 6.43 -20.80
N THR A 5 9.91 6.40 -19.82
CA THR A 5 9.12 7.58 -19.45
C THR A 5 9.99 8.62 -18.76
N TYR A 6 9.56 9.89 -18.75
CA TYR A 6 10.26 10.96 -18.02
C TYR A 6 10.44 10.61 -16.54
N SER A 7 9.43 10.03 -15.90
CA SER A 7 9.49 9.60 -14.50
C SER A 7 10.53 8.50 -14.28
N GLN A 8 10.59 7.50 -15.15
CA GLN A 8 11.60 6.44 -15.11
C GLN A 8 13.01 7.01 -15.27
N MET A 9 13.19 7.96 -16.20
CA MET A 9 14.47 8.61 -16.41
C MET A 9 14.92 9.38 -15.13
N ARG A 10 14.00 10.09 -14.46
CA ARG A 10 14.29 10.81 -13.21
C ARG A 10 14.65 9.87 -12.06
N ILE A 11 14.01 8.71 -11.97
CA ILE A 11 14.34 7.68 -10.98
C ILE A 11 15.74 7.11 -11.25
N LEU A 12 16.07 6.81 -12.51
CA LEU A 12 17.41 6.33 -12.89
C LEU A 12 18.52 7.37 -12.64
N GLU A 13 18.27 8.66 -12.90
CA GLU A 13 19.19 9.74 -12.54
C GLU A 13 19.43 9.82 -11.03
N THR A 14 18.37 9.62 -10.23
CA THR A 14 18.48 9.58 -8.75
C THR A 14 19.28 8.36 -8.31
N ALA A 15 19.02 7.18 -8.88
CA ALA A 15 19.81 5.97 -8.61
C ALA A 15 21.30 6.16 -8.92
N GLN A 16 21.62 6.80 -10.04
CA GLN A 16 23.00 7.16 -10.39
C GLN A 16 23.66 8.07 -9.36
N SER A 17 22.91 9.04 -8.82
CA SER A 17 23.41 9.95 -7.77
C SER A 17 23.76 9.17 -6.49
N PHE A 18 22.94 8.20 -6.09
CA PHE A 18 23.24 7.32 -4.94
C PHE A 18 24.48 6.44 -5.20
N ARG A 19 24.67 5.91 -6.41
CA ARG A 19 25.90 5.16 -6.77
C ARG A 19 27.14 6.06 -6.72
N GLN A 20 27.05 7.31 -7.19
CA GLN A 20 28.16 8.26 -7.10
C GLN A 20 28.51 8.59 -5.66
N LEU A 21 27.51 8.81 -4.79
CA LEU A 21 27.72 9.00 -3.37
C LEU A 21 28.40 7.79 -2.73
N ASN A 22 27.96 6.58 -3.05
CA ASN A 22 28.58 5.35 -2.58
C ASN A 22 30.07 5.25 -2.98
N ASN A 23 30.40 5.60 -4.23
CA ASN A 23 31.79 5.59 -4.68
C ASN A 23 32.65 6.62 -3.92
N ILE A 24 32.11 7.82 -3.66
CA ILE A 24 32.81 8.86 -2.87
C ILE A 24 33.04 8.39 -1.43
N TYR A 25 32.07 7.75 -0.82
CA TYR A 25 32.20 7.21 0.54
C TYR A 25 33.19 6.04 0.61
N GLY A 26 33.18 5.13 -0.39
CA GLY A 26 34.13 4.02 -0.46
C GLY A 26 35.59 4.45 -0.67
N GLU A 27 35.82 5.52 -1.43
CA GLU A 27 37.17 6.11 -1.60
C GLU A 27 37.69 6.80 -0.32
N ALA A 28 36.80 7.18 0.61
CA ALA A 28 37.16 7.81 1.87
C ALA A 28 37.69 6.81 2.96
N GLY A 29 37.75 5.52 2.67
CA GLY A 29 38.49 4.52 3.45
C GLY A 29 37.82 4.03 4.74
N ASN A 30 36.52 4.15 4.88
CA ASN A 30 35.76 3.59 6.01
C ASN A 30 35.43 2.11 5.75
N ALA A 31 36.18 1.20 6.37
CA ALA A 31 36.10 -0.25 6.14
C ALA A 31 34.86 -0.95 6.74
N ASP A 32 34.06 -0.26 7.55
CA ASP A 32 32.75 -0.73 8.08
C ASP A 32 31.65 0.21 7.56
N ASP A 33 31.39 0.15 6.23
CA ASP A 33 30.57 1.15 5.57
C ASP A 33 29.10 0.71 5.45
N VAL A 34 28.38 0.79 6.57
CA VAL A 34 26.93 0.65 6.63
C VAL A 34 26.26 1.66 5.69
N VAL A 35 26.78 2.91 5.64
CA VAL A 35 26.25 3.98 4.79
C VAL A 35 26.48 3.65 3.32
N GLY A 36 27.65 3.15 2.93
CA GLY A 36 27.95 2.74 1.56
C GLY A 36 27.06 1.58 1.12
N THR A 37 26.87 0.58 1.98
CA THR A 37 25.97 -0.55 1.71
C THR A 37 24.53 -0.07 1.52
N GLN A 38 24.03 0.85 2.37
CA GLN A 38 22.70 1.45 2.25
C GLN A 38 22.55 2.26 0.96
N LEU A 39 23.55 3.06 0.58
CA LEU A 39 23.53 3.83 -0.66
C LEU A 39 23.51 2.93 -1.91
N ALA A 40 24.30 1.86 -1.91
CA ALA A 40 24.34 0.87 -2.99
C ALA A 40 22.99 0.15 -3.15
N GLU A 41 22.40 -0.29 -2.05
CA GLU A 41 21.11 -0.99 -2.06
C GLU A 41 19.97 -0.05 -2.45
N THR A 42 19.98 1.19 -1.95
CA THR A 42 19.02 2.21 -2.38
C THR A 42 19.10 2.46 -3.88
N ALA A 43 20.30 2.58 -4.45
CA ALA A 43 20.48 2.73 -5.89
C ALA A 43 19.92 1.53 -6.67
N ARG A 44 20.19 0.30 -6.19
CA ARG A 44 19.68 -0.93 -6.80
C ARG A 44 18.15 -0.98 -6.80
N LEU A 45 17.53 -0.64 -5.68
CA LEU A 45 16.06 -0.62 -5.56
C LEU A 45 15.42 0.45 -6.43
N LEU A 46 16.06 1.61 -6.59
CA LEU A 46 15.62 2.65 -7.52
C LEU A 46 15.73 2.18 -8.98
N GLU A 47 16.78 1.47 -9.35
CA GLU A 47 16.93 0.88 -10.69
C GLU A 47 15.88 -0.19 -10.95
N GLU A 48 15.61 -1.06 -9.98
CA GLU A 48 14.52 -2.04 -10.06
C GLU A 48 13.15 -1.35 -10.22
N ALA A 49 12.88 -0.33 -9.40
CA ALA A 49 11.63 0.44 -9.48
C ALA A 49 11.47 1.19 -10.81
N ALA A 50 12.55 1.72 -11.39
CA ALA A 50 12.53 2.34 -12.71
C ALA A 50 12.32 1.30 -13.82
N GLY A 51 12.77 0.06 -13.61
CA GLY A 51 12.55 -1.08 -14.51
C GLY A 51 11.14 -1.66 -14.41
N VAL A 52 10.40 -1.38 -13.32
CA VAL A 52 8.99 -1.71 -13.11
C VAL A 52 8.14 -0.90 -14.07
N GLY A 53 7.92 -1.48 -15.27
CA GLY A 53 7.55 -0.73 -16.43
C GLY A 53 6.07 -0.43 -16.54
N MET A 54 5.75 0.83 -16.61
CA MET A 54 4.55 1.30 -17.29
C MET A 54 4.78 1.16 -18.80
N ARG A 55 4.03 0.26 -19.45
CA ARG A 55 4.08 0.15 -20.93
C ARG A 55 3.13 1.17 -21.54
N ALA A 56 3.65 2.09 -22.32
CA ALA A 56 2.86 3.05 -23.08
C ALA A 56 2.65 2.56 -24.51
N TYR A 57 1.41 2.48 -24.95
CA TYR A 57 1.08 2.15 -26.34
C TYR A 57 -0.12 2.99 -26.82
N THR A 58 -0.21 3.19 -28.13
CA THR A 58 -1.38 3.81 -28.72
C THR A 58 -2.57 2.85 -28.65
N ALA A 59 -3.75 3.36 -28.34
CA ALA A 59 -4.97 2.56 -28.38
C ALA A 59 -5.09 1.82 -29.74
N ASP A 60 -5.53 0.56 -29.68
CA ASP A 60 -5.80 -0.17 -30.91
C ASP A 60 -6.84 0.56 -31.78
N SER A 61 -6.81 0.30 -33.10
CA SER A 61 -7.63 1.03 -34.07
C SER A 61 -9.14 0.94 -33.79
N ARG A 62 -9.61 -0.11 -33.09
CA ARG A 62 -11.01 -0.29 -32.72
C ARG A 62 -11.36 0.58 -31.52
N THR A 63 -10.56 0.52 -30.47
CA THR A 63 -10.73 1.31 -29.23
C THR A 63 -10.61 2.81 -29.53
N ASP A 64 -9.59 3.24 -30.27
CA ASP A 64 -9.42 4.65 -30.68
C ASP A 64 -10.64 5.17 -31.47
N ARG A 65 -11.18 4.37 -32.43
CA ARG A 65 -12.35 4.73 -33.20
C ARG A 65 -13.60 4.88 -32.33
N ILE A 66 -13.81 3.96 -31.39
CA ILE A 66 -14.95 3.99 -30.46
C ILE A 66 -14.90 5.27 -29.62
N ILE A 67 -13.74 5.55 -29.02
CA ILE A 67 -13.54 6.73 -28.18
C ILE A 67 -13.77 8.01 -28.99
N ARG A 68 -13.15 8.15 -30.17
CA ARG A 68 -13.29 9.34 -31.02
C ARG A 68 -14.73 9.56 -31.45
N LYS A 69 -15.45 8.51 -31.85
CA LYS A 69 -16.85 8.61 -32.24
C LYS A 69 -17.72 9.08 -31.07
N SER A 70 -17.61 8.44 -29.92
CA SER A 70 -18.44 8.75 -28.75
C SER A 70 -18.18 10.16 -28.22
N LEU A 71 -16.93 10.59 -28.14
CA LEU A 71 -16.60 11.94 -27.66
C LEU A 71 -16.93 13.02 -28.70
N ALA A 72 -16.95 12.70 -30.00
CA ALA A 72 -17.42 13.63 -31.04
C ALA A 72 -18.90 13.97 -30.91
N GLU A 73 -19.74 13.03 -30.43
CA GLU A 73 -21.16 13.23 -30.19
C GLU A 73 -21.46 14.31 -29.12
N ILE A 74 -20.58 14.44 -28.14
CA ILE A 74 -20.68 15.47 -27.09
C ILE A 74 -19.84 16.73 -27.39
N GLY A 75 -19.34 16.86 -28.65
CA GLY A 75 -18.61 18.05 -29.09
C GLY A 75 -17.15 18.11 -28.65
N VAL A 76 -16.54 16.99 -28.29
CA VAL A 76 -15.11 16.88 -27.98
C VAL A 76 -14.32 16.44 -29.21
N ARG A 77 -13.18 17.09 -29.47
CA ARG A 77 -12.20 16.68 -30.48
C ARG A 77 -10.96 16.10 -29.80
N ILE A 78 -10.63 14.87 -30.17
CA ILE A 78 -9.46 14.15 -29.66
C ILE A 78 -8.27 14.38 -30.58
N GLU A 79 -7.11 14.68 -30.01
CA GLU A 79 -5.83 14.77 -30.70
C GLU A 79 -5.06 13.45 -30.62
N SER A 80 -4.91 12.90 -29.42
CA SER A 80 -4.29 11.59 -29.21
C SER A 80 -4.95 10.80 -28.09
N VAL A 81 -4.82 9.47 -28.16
CA VAL A 81 -5.25 8.50 -27.16
C VAL A 81 -4.08 7.58 -26.87
N MET A 82 -3.63 7.55 -25.62
CA MET A 82 -2.57 6.68 -25.15
C MET A 82 -3.11 5.77 -24.05
N LEU A 83 -2.71 4.52 -24.10
CA LEU A 83 -2.96 3.53 -23.06
C LEU A 83 -1.66 3.27 -22.31
N TYR A 84 -1.73 3.26 -21.02
CA TYR A 84 -0.64 2.90 -20.12
C TYR A 84 -1.05 1.65 -19.36
N GLU A 85 -0.27 0.59 -19.47
CA GLU A 85 -0.43 -0.62 -18.68
C GLU A 85 0.59 -0.61 -17.56
N MET A 86 0.10 -0.70 -16.34
CA MET A 86 0.91 -0.81 -15.12
C MET A 86 1.24 -2.29 -14.86
N GLU A 87 2.27 -2.60 -14.08
CA GLU A 87 2.65 -3.98 -13.76
C GLU A 87 1.58 -4.80 -13.05
N ASP A 88 0.75 -4.15 -12.25
CA ASP A 88 -0.39 -4.77 -11.59
C ASP A 88 -1.58 -5.04 -12.52
N GLY A 89 -1.37 -4.85 -13.85
CA GLY A 89 -2.40 -5.02 -14.88
C GLY A 89 -3.41 -3.86 -14.94
N LYS A 90 -3.19 -2.78 -14.21
CA LYS A 90 -4.02 -1.58 -14.28
C LYS A 90 -3.79 -0.85 -15.59
N GLU A 91 -4.87 -0.58 -16.32
CA GLU A 91 -4.86 0.28 -17.50
C GLU A 91 -5.23 1.71 -17.14
N VAL A 92 -4.41 2.65 -17.61
CA VAL A 92 -4.66 4.09 -17.52
C VAL A 92 -4.80 4.64 -18.94
N LEU A 93 -5.86 5.38 -19.19
CA LEU A 93 -6.16 5.95 -20.49
C LEU A 93 -5.94 7.46 -20.47
N SER A 94 -4.94 7.95 -21.21
CA SER A 94 -4.70 9.38 -21.41
C SER A 94 -5.28 9.85 -22.74
N VAL A 95 -6.08 10.91 -22.69
CA VAL A 95 -6.74 11.51 -23.85
C VAL A 95 -6.37 12.98 -23.93
N MET A 96 -5.67 13.36 -24.98
CA MET A 96 -5.47 14.76 -25.33
C MET A 96 -6.68 15.25 -26.14
N ALA A 97 -7.41 16.21 -25.58
CA ALA A 97 -8.69 16.62 -26.16
C ALA A 97 -8.98 18.11 -25.95
N ARG A 98 -9.86 18.66 -26.82
CA ARG A 98 -10.40 20.01 -26.72
C ARG A 98 -11.87 20.06 -27.12
N SER A 99 -12.60 21.08 -26.68
CA SER A 99 -13.96 21.34 -27.14
C SER A 99 -13.99 21.90 -28.57
N ARG A 100 -14.93 21.43 -29.40
CA ARG A 100 -15.08 21.88 -30.80
C ARG A 100 -15.62 23.29 -30.94
N HIS A 101 -16.41 23.74 -30.00
CA HIS A 101 -17.16 25.01 -30.09
C HIS A 101 -16.83 26.00 -28.98
N ASN A 102 -15.65 25.89 -28.40
CA ASN A 102 -15.19 26.69 -27.26
C ASN A 102 -16.16 26.65 -26.05
N ARG A 103 -16.95 25.57 -25.95
CA ARG A 103 -17.85 25.33 -24.82
C ARG A 103 -17.09 24.63 -23.71
N SER A 104 -17.39 24.99 -22.49
CA SER A 104 -16.91 24.23 -21.33
C SER A 104 -17.72 22.94 -21.20
N ILE A 105 -17.04 21.79 -21.22
CA ILE A 105 -17.64 20.46 -21.04
C ILE A 105 -17.07 19.88 -19.75
N HIS A 106 -17.94 19.48 -18.85
CA HIS A 106 -17.49 18.91 -17.57
C HIS A 106 -16.91 17.51 -17.79
N ALA A 107 -15.78 17.21 -17.14
CA ALA A 107 -15.09 15.92 -17.29
C ALA A 107 -15.97 14.72 -16.91
N GLY A 108 -16.95 14.91 -16.03
CA GLY A 108 -17.95 13.88 -15.70
C GLY A 108 -18.79 13.42 -16.89
N GLU A 109 -19.13 14.34 -17.84
CA GLU A 109 -19.86 13.98 -19.07
C GLU A 109 -19.00 13.10 -19.97
N ILE A 110 -17.71 13.41 -20.03
CA ILE A 110 -16.72 12.65 -20.82
C ILE A 110 -16.53 11.27 -20.22
N THR A 111 -16.33 11.22 -18.89
CA THR A 111 -16.17 9.97 -18.14
C THR A 111 -17.37 9.05 -18.36
N ALA A 112 -18.60 9.56 -18.24
CA ALA A 112 -19.81 8.80 -18.47
C ALA A 112 -19.95 8.33 -19.93
N CYS A 113 -19.56 9.17 -20.90
CA CYS A 113 -19.55 8.83 -22.31
C CYS A 113 -18.54 7.72 -22.62
N MET A 114 -17.32 7.83 -22.10
CA MET A 114 -16.27 6.84 -22.29
C MET A 114 -16.60 5.51 -21.58
N SER A 115 -17.13 5.56 -20.36
CA SER A 115 -17.55 4.36 -19.64
C SER A 115 -18.57 3.54 -20.44
N ARG A 116 -19.58 4.21 -20.99
CA ARG A 116 -20.58 3.56 -21.87
C ARG A 116 -19.95 3.01 -23.15
N ALA A 117 -19.06 3.77 -23.76
CA ALA A 117 -18.43 3.41 -25.03
C ALA A 117 -17.50 2.20 -24.90
N LEU A 118 -16.77 2.10 -23.78
CA LEU A 118 -15.82 1.02 -23.52
C LEU A 118 -16.44 -0.15 -22.74
N GLY A 119 -17.67 -0.02 -22.25
CA GLY A 119 -18.37 -1.07 -21.49
C GLY A 119 -17.75 -1.35 -20.14
N ARG A 120 -16.98 -0.39 -19.57
CA ARG A 120 -16.36 -0.48 -18.25
C ARG A 120 -16.51 0.84 -17.49
N SER A 121 -16.57 0.75 -16.19
CA SER A 121 -16.72 1.94 -15.34
C SER A 121 -15.38 2.66 -15.24
N LEU A 122 -15.33 3.93 -15.64
CA LEU A 122 -14.15 4.76 -15.58
C LEU A 122 -14.34 5.89 -14.57
N VAL A 123 -13.24 6.36 -14.00
CA VAL A 123 -13.14 7.57 -13.19
C VAL A 123 -12.02 8.46 -13.72
N LEU A 124 -12.16 9.76 -13.49
CA LEU A 124 -11.11 10.70 -13.83
C LEU A 124 -10.02 10.68 -12.76
N SER A 125 -8.76 10.54 -13.16
CA SER A 125 -7.61 10.59 -12.24
C SER A 125 -7.54 11.94 -11.51
N ARG A 126 -7.08 11.91 -10.25
CA ARG A 126 -7.06 13.10 -9.36
C ARG A 126 -6.27 14.29 -9.90
N GLY A 127 -5.26 14.06 -10.74
CA GLY A 127 -4.43 15.12 -11.34
C GLY A 127 -4.99 15.74 -12.62
N SER A 128 -6.09 15.22 -13.16
CA SER A 128 -6.64 15.64 -14.45
C SER A 128 -7.48 16.92 -14.37
N HIS A 129 -7.54 17.66 -15.48
CA HIS A 129 -8.42 18.80 -15.61
C HIS A 129 -9.89 18.37 -15.50
N ARG A 130 -10.69 19.13 -14.77
CA ARG A 130 -12.12 18.80 -14.56
C ARG A 130 -13.05 19.38 -15.63
N VAL A 131 -12.53 20.21 -16.53
CA VAL A 131 -13.30 20.88 -17.59
C VAL A 131 -12.49 20.89 -18.87
N ILE A 132 -13.11 20.45 -19.98
CA ILE A 132 -12.56 20.65 -21.34
C ILE A 132 -12.98 22.01 -21.85
N THR A 133 -12.02 22.75 -22.35
CA THR A 133 -12.21 24.06 -23.01
C THR A 133 -11.81 23.99 -24.49
N GLY A 134 -11.79 25.15 -25.18
CA GLY A 134 -11.25 25.25 -26.54
C GLY A 134 -9.73 25.04 -26.63
N GLN A 135 -9.01 25.05 -25.52
CA GLN A 135 -7.60 24.69 -25.46
C GLN A 135 -7.45 23.20 -25.28
N THR A 136 -6.41 22.61 -25.88
CA THR A 136 -6.07 21.22 -25.71
C THR A 136 -5.56 20.97 -24.29
N GLY A 137 -6.15 19.98 -23.63
CA GLY A 137 -5.76 19.53 -22.30
C GLY A 137 -5.66 18.01 -22.27
N GLU A 138 -4.91 17.51 -21.29
CA GLU A 138 -4.80 16.09 -21.00
C GLU A 138 -5.85 15.67 -19.96
N PHE A 139 -6.52 14.54 -20.26
CA PHE A 139 -7.51 13.92 -19.37
C PHE A 139 -7.11 12.46 -19.18
N VAL A 140 -6.83 12.11 -17.95
CA VAL A 140 -6.40 10.77 -17.56
C VAL A 140 -7.56 10.05 -16.89
N PHE A 141 -7.91 8.88 -17.42
CA PHE A 141 -9.00 8.04 -16.92
C PHE A 141 -8.44 6.71 -16.44
N GLU A 142 -9.01 6.24 -15.35
CA GLU A 142 -8.67 5.00 -14.69
C GLU A 142 -9.93 4.16 -14.51
N GLU A 143 -9.78 2.86 -14.36
CA GLU A 143 -10.91 2.01 -14.02
C GLU A 143 -11.43 2.34 -12.62
N ALA A 144 -12.74 2.39 -12.46
CA ALA A 144 -13.36 2.67 -11.18
C ALA A 144 -13.10 1.52 -10.20
N PRO A 145 -12.88 1.80 -8.93
CA PRO A 145 -12.72 0.76 -7.92
C PRO A 145 -13.95 -0.17 -7.85
N HIS A 146 -13.69 -1.47 -7.85
CA HIS A 146 -14.72 -2.51 -7.66
C HIS A 146 -14.93 -2.86 -6.19
N TYR A 147 -14.06 -2.39 -5.32
CA TYR A 147 -14.10 -2.63 -3.88
C TYR A 147 -14.02 -1.33 -3.10
N HIS A 148 -14.57 -1.36 -1.90
CA HIS A 148 -14.47 -0.30 -0.90
C HIS A 148 -13.84 -0.86 0.37
N THR A 149 -13.10 -0.02 1.08
CA THR A 149 -12.48 -0.37 2.35
C THR A 149 -12.89 0.58 3.46
N LEU A 150 -13.02 0.05 4.66
CA LEU A 150 -13.06 0.80 5.90
C LEU A 150 -12.00 0.25 6.84
N PHE A 151 -11.57 1.08 7.76
CA PHE A 151 -10.50 0.79 8.69
C PHE A 151 -10.93 1.01 10.12
N GLY A 152 -10.42 0.20 11.05
CA GLY A 152 -10.56 0.36 12.48
C GLY A 152 -9.26 0.00 13.19
N ALA A 153 -8.96 0.69 14.29
CA ALA A 153 -7.78 0.46 15.11
C ALA A 153 -8.13 0.55 16.57
N ALA A 154 -7.62 -0.38 17.38
CA ALA A 154 -7.63 -0.32 18.82
C ALA A 154 -6.22 -0.52 19.35
N SER A 155 -5.75 0.34 20.25
CA SER A 155 -4.41 0.29 20.82
C SER A 155 -4.45 0.46 22.32
N HIS A 156 -3.62 -0.29 23.04
CA HIS A 156 -3.46 -0.21 24.48
C HIS A 156 -1.98 -0.29 24.85
N SER A 157 -1.47 0.79 25.48
CA SER A 157 -0.07 0.83 25.92
C SER A 157 0.13 0.05 27.21
N LYS A 158 1.27 -0.65 27.33
CA LYS A 158 1.67 -1.40 28.53
C LYS A 158 1.57 -0.59 29.80
N ASN A 159 2.02 0.66 29.77
CA ASN A 159 2.01 1.57 30.89
C ASN A 159 1.10 2.76 30.61
N ALA A 160 0.14 3.03 31.47
CA ALA A 160 -0.75 4.17 31.34
C ALA A 160 0.04 5.49 31.24
N GLY A 161 -0.20 6.26 30.20
CA GLY A 161 0.47 7.54 29.94
C GLY A 161 1.84 7.45 29.27
N VAL A 162 2.32 6.26 28.92
CA VAL A 162 3.52 6.05 28.11
C VAL A 162 3.11 5.82 26.65
N VAL A 163 3.91 6.31 25.71
CA VAL A 163 3.68 6.11 24.28
C VAL A 163 3.91 4.64 23.94
N SER A 164 3.03 4.06 23.11
CA SER A 164 3.16 2.70 22.60
C SER A 164 4.40 2.56 21.71
N GLY A 165 5.08 1.42 21.77
CA GLY A 165 6.12 1.02 20.83
C GLY A 165 5.60 0.72 19.43
N ASP A 166 4.30 0.46 19.30
CA ASP A 166 3.62 0.20 18.04
C ASP A 166 3.33 1.48 17.25
N SER A 167 3.50 1.43 15.94
CA SER A 167 3.06 2.47 15.01
C SER A 167 2.32 1.85 13.84
N TYR A 168 1.29 2.52 13.33
CA TYR A 168 0.49 1.98 12.23
C TYR A 168 0.02 3.07 11.28
N THR A 169 -0.32 2.67 10.07
CA THR A 169 -0.90 3.56 9.07
C THR A 169 -2.03 2.90 8.29
N TYR A 170 -2.91 3.76 7.79
CA TYR A 170 -3.90 3.44 6.77
C TYR A 170 -3.89 4.51 5.70
N MET A 171 -3.58 4.11 4.46
CA MET A 171 -3.44 5.05 3.35
C MET A 171 -3.91 4.45 2.02
N SER A 172 -4.12 5.30 1.04
CA SER A 172 -4.37 4.90 -0.35
C SER A 172 -3.38 5.61 -1.26
N ASP A 173 -2.87 4.89 -2.25
CA ASP A 173 -2.03 5.47 -3.29
C ASP A 173 -2.87 6.03 -4.46
N LEU A 174 -2.17 6.62 -5.44
CA LEU A 174 -2.79 7.13 -6.67
C LEU A 174 -3.18 6.01 -7.65
N SER A 175 -2.68 4.79 -7.43
CA SER A 175 -2.91 3.64 -8.31
C SER A 175 -4.15 2.82 -7.94
N GLY A 176 -4.91 3.25 -6.92
CA GLY A 176 -6.13 2.57 -6.47
C GLY A 176 -5.85 1.41 -5.51
N ASN A 177 -4.65 1.36 -4.92
CA ASN A 177 -4.35 0.48 -3.82
C ASN A 177 -4.67 1.15 -2.49
N THR A 178 -5.10 0.35 -1.54
CA THR A 178 -5.24 0.74 -0.14
C THR A 178 -4.31 -0.11 0.70
N TYR A 179 -3.62 0.54 1.62
CA TYR A 179 -2.64 -0.08 2.51
C TYR A 179 -3.11 0.03 3.95
N MET A 180 -2.87 -1.01 4.71
CA MET A 180 -2.91 -1.05 6.17
C MET A 180 -1.59 -1.65 6.62
N ALA A 181 -0.82 -0.94 7.44
CA ALA A 181 0.47 -1.40 7.90
C ALA A 181 0.65 -1.17 9.40
N LEU A 182 1.37 -2.10 10.04
CA LEU A 182 1.73 -2.11 11.44
C LEU A 182 3.23 -2.31 11.57
N ALA A 183 3.88 -1.48 12.35
CA ALA A 183 5.27 -1.63 12.77
C ALA A 183 5.30 -1.74 14.29
N ASP A 184 5.95 -2.79 14.79
CA ASP A 184 6.11 -3.03 16.22
C ASP A 184 7.62 -2.97 16.54
N GLY A 185 8.00 -1.96 17.33
CA GLY A 185 9.38 -1.75 17.77
C GLY A 185 9.69 -2.58 19.02
N MET A 186 10.75 -3.39 18.99
CA MET A 186 11.13 -4.21 20.13
C MET A 186 11.32 -3.37 21.41
N GLY A 187 10.60 -3.73 22.46
CA GLY A 187 10.59 -3.00 23.73
C GLY A 187 9.36 -2.11 23.88
N THR A 188 9.43 -1.16 24.80
CA THR A 188 8.29 -0.26 25.09
C THR A 188 8.78 1.18 25.29
N GLY A 189 7.88 2.14 25.09
CA GLY A 189 8.14 3.56 25.35
C GLY A 189 8.80 4.29 24.19
N THR A 190 9.43 5.41 24.49
CA THR A 190 9.84 6.41 23.48
C THR A 190 10.85 5.92 22.46
N LEU A 191 11.78 5.02 22.81
CA LEU A 191 12.78 4.49 21.88
C LEU A 191 12.14 3.52 20.88
N ALA A 192 11.34 2.57 21.37
CA ALA A 192 10.60 1.65 20.50
C ALA A 192 9.63 2.42 19.57
N ASN A 193 8.92 3.40 20.12
CA ASN A 193 8.04 4.28 19.32
C ASN A 193 8.81 5.06 18.25
N ALA A 194 9.96 5.63 18.57
CA ALA A 194 10.76 6.37 17.60
C ALA A 194 11.22 5.46 16.44
N ALA A 195 11.62 4.22 16.73
CA ALA A 195 12.02 3.25 15.72
C ALA A 195 10.83 2.85 14.84
N SER A 196 9.71 2.43 15.42
CA SER A 196 8.52 2.00 14.67
C SER A 196 7.92 3.14 13.85
N SER A 197 7.86 4.37 14.41
CA SER A 197 7.35 5.56 13.70
C SER A 197 8.23 5.93 12.51
N SER A 198 9.57 5.91 12.67
CA SER A 198 10.48 6.20 11.56
C SER A 198 10.33 5.20 10.41
N VAL A 199 10.20 3.92 10.74
CA VAL A 199 9.93 2.84 9.76
C VAL A 199 8.60 3.07 9.06
N MET A 200 7.56 3.44 9.79
CA MET A 200 6.24 3.68 9.23
C MET A 200 6.20 4.91 8.32
N GLU A 201 6.86 6.02 8.71
CA GLU A 201 6.97 7.22 7.87
C GLU A 201 7.68 6.92 6.55
N LEU A 202 8.75 6.14 6.57
CA LEU A 202 9.47 5.72 5.36
C LEU A 202 8.60 4.81 4.49
N PHE A 203 7.92 3.83 5.11
CA PHE A 203 6.98 2.98 4.39
C PHE A 203 5.92 3.80 3.66
N GLU A 204 5.31 4.78 4.34
CA GLU A 204 4.31 5.66 3.73
C GLU A 204 4.87 6.41 2.52
N GLN A 205 6.05 7.01 2.66
CA GLN A 205 6.68 7.77 1.58
C GLN A 205 6.96 6.88 0.36
N PHE A 206 7.51 5.67 0.58
CA PHE A 206 7.80 4.74 -0.51
C PHE A 206 6.55 4.17 -1.16
N ALA A 207 5.54 3.79 -0.38
CA ALA A 207 4.28 3.28 -0.91
C ALA A 207 3.54 4.35 -1.73
N GLN A 208 3.52 5.62 -1.28
CA GLN A 208 2.90 6.74 -2.01
C GLN A 208 3.60 7.05 -3.34
N THR A 209 4.90 6.84 -3.42
CA THR A 209 5.68 7.11 -4.64
C THR A 209 5.62 5.97 -5.66
N GLY A 210 4.92 4.87 -5.35
CA GLY A 210 4.73 3.75 -6.27
C GLY A 210 5.84 2.71 -6.28
N PHE A 211 6.72 2.70 -5.26
CA PHE A 211 7.79 1.68 -5.11
C PHE A 211 7.24 0.26 -4.86
N GLY A 212 5.94 0.12 -4.67
CA GLY A 212 5.31 -1.15 -4.33
C GLY A 212 5.54 -1.57 -2.88
N ASP A 213 4.67 -2.44 -2.38
CA ASP A 213 4.62 -2.89 -0.99
C ASP A 213 5.90 -3.62 -0.53
N VAL A 214 6.39 -4.56 -1.33
CA VAL A 214 7.60 -5.36 -0.99
C VAL A 214 8.83 -4.47 -0.91
N ASN A 215 9.01 -3.56 -1.87
CA ASN A 215 10.16 -2.65 -1.87
C ASN A 215 10.05 -1.61 -0.75
N ALA A 216 8.84 -1.11 -0.46
CA ALA A 216 8.63 -0.21 0.66
C ALA A 216 9.02 -0.86 2.00
N VAL A 217 8.60 -2.11 2.26
CA VAL A 217 8.98 -2.87 3.46
C VAL A 217 10.49 -3.12 3.50
N ARG A 218 11.12 -3.49 2.36
CA ARG A 218 12.58 -3.72 2.30
C ARG A 218 13.36 -2.43 2.58
N LEU A 219 13.00 -1.30 1.96
CA LEU A 219 13.66 -0.02 2.18
C LEU A 219 13.53 0.44 3.64
N SER A 220 12.38 0.24 4.25
CA SER A 220 12.19 0.54 5.67
C SER A 220 13.10 -0.29 6.58
N ASN A 221 13.43 -1.54 6.19
CA ASN A 221 14.39 -2.37 6.90
C ASN A 221 15.82 -1.80 6.86
N PHE A 222 16.27 -1.29 5.70
CA PHE A 222 17.62 -0.76 5.55
C PHE A 222 17.85 0.57 6.27
N THR A 223 16.79 1.30 6.55
CA THR A 223 16.86 2.62 7.18
C THR A 223 16.70 2.56 8.70
N CYS A 224 16.47 1.39 9.28
CA CYS A 224 16.56 1.21 10.73
C CYS A 224 17.93 1.71 11.21
N PRO A 225 17.98 2.70 12.13
CA PRO A 225 19.24 3.35 12.48
C PRO A 225 20.20 2.37 13.16
N SER A 226 21.34 2.11 12.52
CA SER A 226 22.45 1.30 13.02
C SER A 226 23.30 2.04 14.07
N ASN A 227 22.69 2.82 14.97
CA ASN A 227 23.40 3.67 15.92
C ASN A 227 23.76 2.96 17.25
N GLY A 228 23.97 1.63 17.21
CA GLY A 228 24.47 0.88 18.38
C GLY A 228 23.41 0.49 19.42
N ASP A 229 22.20 1.04 19.35
CA ASP A 229 21.01 0.62 20.08
C ASP A 229 19.97 0.09 19.06
N ASP A 230 20.37 -0.89 18.27
CA ASP A 230 19.55 -1.51 17.22
C ASP A 230 18.30 -2.13 17.86
N THR A 231 17.20 -1.43 17.78
CA THR A 231 15.88 -1.95 18.15
C THR A 231 15.25 -2.54 16.90
N PRO A 232 15.23 -3.87 16.74
CA PRO A 232 14.55 -4.49 15.60
C PRO A 232 13.07 -4.08 15.56
N VAL A 233 12.54 -3.96 14.35
CA VAL A 233 11.15 -3.59 14.14
C VAL A 233 10.49 -4.66 13.28
N THR A 234 9.35 -5.17 13.70
CA THR A 234 8.53 -6.03 12.84
C THR A 234 7.68 -5.16 11.93
N ILE A 235 7.42 -5.62 10.71
CA ILE A 235 6.57 -4.90 9.75
C ILE A 235 5.55 -5.88 9.19
N ASP A 236 4.29 -5.50 9.28
CA ASP A 236 3.16 -6.18 8.65
C ASP A 236 2.43 -5.20 7.73
N CYS A 237 2.21 -5.59 6.49
CA CYS A 237 1.54 -4.75 5.50
C CYS A 237 0.51 -5.55 4.71
N VAL A 238 -0.68 -5.00 4.59
CA VAL A 238 -1.73 -5.43 3.66
C VAL A 238 -1.86 -4.39 2.57
N ARG A 239 -1.74 -4.80 1.31
CA ARG A 239 -2.12 -3.99 0.15
C ARG A 239 -3.33 -4.62 -0.52
N ALA A 240 -4.43 -3.89 -0.61
CA ALA A 240 -5.63 -4.27 -1.36
C ALA A 240 -5.74 -3.41 -2.64
N ASN A 241 -5.65 -4.03 -3.81
CA ASN A 241 -5.93 -3.36 -5.07
C ASN A 241 -7.45 -3.35 -5.28
N LEU A 242 -8.04 -2.15 -5.22
CA LEU A 242 -9.49 -1.99 -5.24
C LEU A 242 -10.10 -2.14 -6.64
N VAL A 243 -9.29 -2.20 -7.69
CA VAL A 243 -9.72 -2.43 -9.07
C VAL A 243 -9.67 -3.91 -9.39
N SER A 244 -8.50 -4.54 -9.28
CA SER A 244 -8.32 -5.96 -9.61
C SER A 244 -8.88 -6.91 -8.56
N GLY A 245 -8.99 -6.47 -7.31
CA GLY A 245 -9.36 -7.32 -6.18
C GLY A 245 -8.24 -8.23 -5.69
N VAL A 246 -6.99 -7.99 -6.12
CA VAL A 246 -5.83 -8.72 -5.58
C VAL A 246 -5.41 -8.09 -4.26
N CYS A 247 -5.30 -8.91 -3.24
CA CYS A 247 -4.78 -8.53 -1.93
C CYS A 247 -3.43 -9.20 -1.69
N ARG A 248 -2.45 -8.43 -1.26
CA ARG A 248 -1.10 -8.89 -0.92
C ARG A 248 -0.78 -8.59 0.53
N LEU A 249 -0.24 -9.59 1.21
CA LEU A 249 0.34 -9.48 2.54
C LEU A 249 1.86 -9.50 2.41
N VAL A 250 2.53 -8.56 3.04
CA VAL A 250 4.00 -8.48 3.10
C VAL A 250 4.38 -8.41 4.57
N LYS A 251 5.08 -9.43 5.06
CA LYS A 251 5.42 -9.58 6.47
C LYS A 251 6.92 -9.68 6.67
N MET A 252 7.41 -9.01 7.72
CA MET A 252 8.80 -9.12 8.17
C MET A 252 8.82 -9.28 9.69
N GLY A 253 8.89 -10.53 10.18
CA GLY A 253 8.90 -10.88 11.59
C GLY A 253 7.60 -10.61 12.36
N ALA A 254 6.55 -10.17 11.70
CA ALA A 254 5.30 -9.76 12.32
C ALA A 254 4.44 -10.94 12.79
N ALA A 255 3.46 -10.70 13.66
CA ALA A 255 2.51 -11.69 14.14
C ALA A 255 1.61 -12.25 13.02
N SER A 256 0.84 -13.30 13.30
CA SER A 256 -0.11 -13.88 12.33
C SER A 256 -1.21 -12.91 11.93
N THR A 257 -1.61 -12.93 10.65
CA THR A 257 -2.75 -12.18 10.12
C THR A 257 -3.96 -13.08 9.98
N PHE A 258 -5.15 -12.57 10.30
CA PHE A 258 -6.39 -13.34 10.26
C PHE A 258 -7.34 -12.74 9.23
N ILE A 259 -7.93 -13.60 8.41
CA ILE A 259 -8.90 -13.19 7.38
C ILE A 259 -10.23 -13.86 7.69
N LYS A 260 -11.22 -13.04 8.04
CA LYS A 260 -12.60 -13.46 8.29
C LYS A 260 -13.43 -13.23 7.03
N ASN A 261 -14.17 -14.26 6.62
CA ASN A 261 -15.15 -14.20 5.53
C ASN A 261 -16.34 -15.13 5.84
N THR A 262 -17.17 -15.47 4.84
CA THR A 262 -18.30 -16.38 4.97
C THR A 262 -17.91 -17.79 5.41
N ASP A 263 -16.69 -18.22 5.12
CA ASP A 263 -16.23 -19.59 5.36
C ASP A 263 -15.57 -19.76 6.75
N GLY A 264 -15.50 -18.65 7.52
CA GLY A 264 -14.87 -18.58 8.84
C GLY A 264 -13.60 -17.75 8.85
N VAL A 265 -12.65 -18.08 9.73
CA VAL A 265 -11.41 -17.35 9.93
C VAL A 265 -10.21 -18.16 9.47
N ARG A 266 -9.47 -17.64 8.48
CA ARG A 266 -8.20 -18.18 7.99
C ARG A 266 -7.04 -17.48 8.65
N ILE A 267 -6.02 -18.24 9.08
CA ILE A 267 -4.79 -17.72 9.69
C ILE A 267 -3.66 -17.77 8.66
N ILE A 268 -2.93 -16.66 8.50
CA ILE A 268 -1.71 -16.57 7.70
C ILE A 268 -0.55 -16.32 8.66
N LYS A 269 0.33 -17.32 8.77
CA LYS A 269 1.49 -17.30 9.67
C LYS A 269 2.72 -16.74 8.97
N PRO A 270 3.53 -15.91 9.63
CA PRO A 270 4.82 -15.50 9.11
C PRO A 270 5.84 -16.63 9.19
N SER A 271 6.87 -16.54 8.35
CA SER A 271 8.07 -17.39 8.40
C SER A 271 9.37 -16.58 8.42
N SER A 272 9.29 -15.27 8.19
CA SER A 272 10.43 -14.35 8.16
C SER A 272 10.86 -13.87 9.55
N LEU A 273 12.12 -13.41 9.65
CA LEU A 273 12.66 -12.75 10.84
C LEU A 273 12.28 -11.24 10.85
N PRO A 274 12.28 -10.59 12.04
CA PRO A 274 12.10 -9.14 12.15
C PRO A 274 13.11 -8.34 11.32
N ALA A 275 12.73 -7.13 10.94
CA ALA A 275 13.60 -6.18 10.27
C ALA A 275 14.79 -5.77 11.17
N GLY A 276 15.95 -5.57 10.57
CA GLY A 276 17.18 -5.24 11.30
C GLY A 276 17.94 -6.44 11.89
N VAL A 277 17.37 -7.66 11.89
CA VAL A 277 18.04 -8.87 12.41
C VAL A 277 19.06 -9.42 11.42
N LEU A 278 18.77 -9.34 10.12
CA LEU A 278 19.68 -9.74 9.04
C LEU A 278 19.66 -8.68 7.93
N GLU A 279 20.84 -8.36 7.38
CA GLU A 279 20.98 -7.41 6.26
C GLU A 279 20.18 -7.83 5.01
N ASP A 280 20.13 -9.13 4.71
CA ASP A 280 19.43 -9.72 3.56
C ASP A 280 18.05 -10.33 3.91
N ALA A 281 17.43 -9.90 5.01
CA ALA A 281 16.11 -10.41 5.36
C ALA A 281 15.10 -10.11 4.24
N ARG A 282 14.45 -11.17 3.75
CA ARG A 282 13.39 -11.04 2.73
C ARG A 282 12.04 -11.14 3.40
N PRO A 283 11.12 -10.22 3.09
CA PRO A 283 9.77 -10.33 3.62
C PRO A 283 9.04 -11.54 3.04
N ASP A 284 8.16 -12.13 3.85
CA ASP A 284 7.19 -13.11 3.38
C ASP A 284 6.11 -12.42 2.58
N VAL A 285 5.80 -12.95 1.41
CA VAL A 285 4.76 -12.41 0.53
C VAL A 285 3.69 -13.47 0.31
N SER A 286 2.44 -13.12 0.56
CA SER A 286 1.28 -13.96 0.29
C SER A 286 0.24 -13.18 -0.50
N GLU A 287 -0.38 -13.81 -1.49
CA GLU A 287 -1.43 -13.18 -2.30
C GLU A 287 -2.73 -13.99 -2.21
N PHE A 288 -3.85 -13.27 -2.27
CA PHE A 288 -5.18 -13.86 -2.39
C PHE A 288 -6.14 -12.88 -3.07
N ASN A 289 -7.24 -13.40 -3.61
CA ASN A 289 -8.29 -12.57 -4.19
C ASN A 289 -9.31 -12.16 -3.14
N LEU A 290 -9.75 -10.90 -3.21
CA LEU A 290 -10.82 -10.37 -2.39
C LEU A 290 -12.15 -11.01 -2.79
N GLY A 291 -12.94 -11.42 -1.79
CA GLY A 291 -14.31 -11.92 -1.97
C GLY A 291 -15.36 -10.80 -2.05
N GLU A 292 -16.64 -11.15 -1.87
CA GLU A 292 -17.72 -10.16 -1.79
C GLU A 292 -17.60 -9.25 -0.59
N TRP A 293 -17.15 -9.81 0.54
CA TRP A 293 -16.75 -9.08 1.73
C TRP A 293 -15.72 -9.89 2.53
N GLN A 294 -14.79 -9.19 3.20
CA GLN A 294 -13.77 -9.77 4.05
C GLN A 294 -13.35 -8.77 5.12
N TYR A 295 -12.87 -9.30 6.25
CA TYR A 295 -12.21 -8.52 7.29
C TYR A 295 -10.81 -9.09 7.52
N ILE A 296 -9.81 -8.24 7.44
CA ILE A 296 -8.40 -8.59 7.61
C ILE A 296 -7.96 -7.98 8.94
N TYR A 297 -7.48 -8.83 9.86
CA TYR A 297 -6.99 -8.42 11.17
C TYR A 297 -5.48 -8.58 11.24
N MET A 298 -4.81 -7.55 11.72
CA MET A 298 -3.39 -7.52 12.02
C MET A 298 -3.21 -7.15 13.50
N PHE A 299 -2.16 -7.69 14.12
CA PHE A 299 -1.88 -7.51 15.54
C PHE A 299 -0.40 -7.30 15.77
N SER A 300 -0.04 -6.50 16.81
CA SER A 300 1.25 -6.63 17.46
C SER A 300 1.29 -7.89 18.32
N ASP A 301 2.48 -8.38 18.64
CA ASP A 301 2.68 -9.63 19.37
C ASP A 301 2.08 -9.60 20.78
N GLY A 302 2.03 -8.42 21.43
CA GLY A 302 1.42 -8.19 22.74
C GLY A 302 -0.03 -8.67 22.83
N VAL A 303 -0.80 -8.61 21.73
CA VAL A 303 -2.19 -9.11 21.69
C VAL A 303 -2.25 -10.62 21.90
N ALA A 304 -1.39 -11.37 21.23
CA ALA A 304 -1.30 -12.82 21.40
C ALA A 304 -0.71 -13.19 22.76
N ASP A 305 0.25 -12.40 23.26
CA ASP A 305 0.93 -12.65 24.53
C ASP A 305 0.07 -12.34 25.77
N ALA A 306 -0.96 -11.53 25.58
CA ALA A 306 -1.99 -11.30 26.60
C ALA A 306 -2.82 -12.56 26.91
N LEU A 307 -2.91 -13.51 25.98
CA LEU A 307 -3.77 -14.68 26.11
C LEU A 307 -3.09 -15.82 26.89
N PRO A 308 -3.70 -16.36 27.96
CA PRO A 308 -3.13 -17.42 28.79
C PRO A 308 -3.36 -18.83 28.23
N PHE A 309 -3.41 -18.99 26.89
CA PHE A 309 -3.70 -20.24 26.23
C PHE A 309 -2.46 -20.79 25.51
N TYR A 310 -2.39 -22.13 25.37
CA TYR A 310 -1.34 -22.79 24.61
C TYR A 310 -1.49 -22.51 23.11
N ASP A 311 -2.71 -22.66 22.58
CA ASP A 311 -3.08 -22.30 21.21
C ASP A 311 -3.68 -20.88 21.18
N LYS A 312 -2.82 -19.87 21.22
CA LYS A 312 -3.20 -18.46 21.21
C LYS A 312 -3.88 -18.07 19.90
N GLU A 313 -3.34 -18.58 18.77
CA GLU A 313 -3.88 -18.27 17.44
C GLU A 313 -5.25 -18.87 17.21
N GLY A 314 -5.45 -20.14 17.57
CA GLY A 314 -6.77 -20.77 17.49
C GLY A 314 -7.80 -20.08 18.40
N ARG A 315 -7.35 -19.59 19.57
CA ARG A 315 -8.21 -18.79 20.47
C ARG A 315 -8.60 -17.46 19.86
N LEU A 316 -7.62 -16.70 19.30
CA LEU A 316 -7.89 -15.45 18.58
C LEU A 316 -8.83 -15.67 17.40
N ALA A 317 -8.62 -16.72 16.60
CA ALA A 317 -9.52 -17.04 15.50
C ALA A 317 -10.95 -17.26 15.97
N GLY A 318 -11.14 -17.97 17.09
CA GLY A 318 -12.47 -18.18 17.69
C GLY A 318 -13.12 -16.89 18.20
N MET A 319 -12.34 -15.98 18.81
CA MET A 319 -12.82 -14.66 19.25
C MET A 319 -13.22 -13.81 18.05
N ILE A 320 -12.39 -13.74 17.01
CA ILE A 320 -12.68 -13.03 15.76
C ILE A 320 -13.94 -13.58 15.09
N ASP A 321 -14.10 -14.91 15.06
CA ASP A 321 -15.27 -15.55 14.44
C ASP A 321 -16.57 -15.17 15.18
N ALA A 322 -16.51 -15.04 16.49
CA ALA A 322 -17.66 -14.68 17.34
C ALA A 322 -18.08 -13.21 17.19
N ILE A 323 -17.17 -12.29 16.80
CA ILE A 323 -17.51 -10.85 16.64
C ILE A 323 -18.42 -10.68 15.42
N PRO A 324 -19.60 -10.04 15.54
CA PRO A 324 -20.48 -9.77 14.41
C PRO A 324 -19.78 -8.89 13.37
N CYS A 325 -19.98 -9.24 12.09
CA CYS A 325 -19.47 -8.42 10.97
C CYS A 325 -20.16 -7.05 10.94
N GLY A 326 -19.39 -5.98 10.77
CA GLY A 326 -19.92 -4.61 10.79
C GLY A 326 -18.85 -3.55 10.58
N ASN A 327 -18.89 -2.51 11.39
CA ASN A 327 -17.90 -1.44 11.33
C ASN A 327 -16.55 -1.95 11.87
N PRO A 328 -15.45 -1.85 11.11
CA PRO A 328 -14.12 -2.33 11.54
C PRO A 328 -13.63 -1.72 12.85
N GLN A 329 -13.98 -0.45 13.14
CA GLN A 329 -13.63 0.18 14.41
C GLN A 329 -14.30 -0.53 15.58
N ILE A 330 -15.60 -0.79 15.48
CA ILE A 330 -16.33 -1.53 16.55
C ILE A 330 -15.76 -2.94 16.69
N MET A 331 -15.36 -3.59 15.58
CA MET A 331 -14.77 -4.93 15.61
C MET A 331 -13.39 -4.94 16.27
N ALA A 332 -12.57 -3.91 16.04
CA ALA A 332 -11.27 -3.75 16.71
C ALA A 332 -11.44 -3.51 18.21
N ASP A 333 -12.34 -2.59 18.59
CA ASP A 333 -12.63 -2.27 19.98
C ASP A 333 -13.17 -3.49 20.75
N SER A 334 -14.13 -4.24 20.16
CA SER A 334 -14.69 -5.43 20.78
C SER A 334 -13.63 -6.52 20.99
N LEU A 335 -12.74 -6.74 20.03
CA LEU A 335 -11.66 -7.71 20.19
C LEU A 335 -10.66 -7.26 21.26
N MET A 336 -10.34 -5.97 21.34
CA MET A 336 -9.47 -5.43 22.39
C MET A 336 -10.09 -5.62 23.77
N GLU A 337 -11.39 -5.34 23.95
CA GLU A 337 -12.12 -5.58 25.19
C GLU A 337 -12.06 -7.06 25.60
N ASP A 338 -12.29 -7.98 24.65
CA ASP A 338 -12.22 -9.42 24.89
C ASP A 338 -10.81 -9.86 25.31
N VAL A 339 -9.75 -9.32 24.69
CA VAL A 339 -8.35 -9.60 25.06
C VAL A 339 -8.03 -9.04 26.45
N MET A 340 -8.43 -7.82 26.72
CA MET A 340 -8.22 -7.14 28.01
C MET A 340 -8.85 -7.91 29.20
N PHE A 341 -9.94 -8.64 28.94
CA PHE A 341 -10.58 -9.47 29.96
C PHE A 341 -9.63 -10.54 30.56
N TYR A 342 -8.62 -10.98 29.79
CA TYR A 342 -7.65 -12.00 30.24
C TYR A 342 -6.45 -11.41 31.00
N LEU A 343 -6.29 -10.07 31.04
CA LEU A 343 -5.05 -9.45 31.52
C LEU A 343 -4.99 -9.25 33.05
N ASP A 344 -6.04 -9.51 33.83
CA ASP A 344 -6.06 -9.26 35.27
C ASP A 344 -5.44 -7.91 35.69
N GLY A 345 -5.53 -6.89 34.81
CA GLY A 345 -4.99 -5.55 35.02
C GLY A 345 -3.47 -5.41 34.79
N ASN A 346 -2.75 -6.44 34.31
CA ASN A 346 -1.30 -6.39 34.12
C ASN A 346 -0.92 -6.61 32.64
N CYS A 347 -0.90 -5.53 31.86
CA CYS A 347 -0.48 -5.53 30.46
C CYS A 347 1.03 -5.79 30.37
N LYS A 348 1.45 -6.85 29.69
CA LYS A 348 2.85 -7.26 29.58
C LYS A 348 3.60 -6.52 28.49
N ASP A 349 2.89 -6.11 27.42
CA ASP A 349 3.43 -5.40 26.28
C ASP A 349 2.39 -4.46 25.65
N ASP A 350 2.84 -3.59 24.77
CA ASP A 350 1.94 -2.76 23.98
C ASP A 350 1.07 -3.64 23.07
N MET A 351 -0.17 -3.28 22.88
CA MET A 351 -1.13 -4.05 22.10
C MET A 351 -1.79 -3.18 21.05
N THR A 352 -1.74 -3.59 19.81
CA THR A 352 -2.42 -2.93 18.71
C THR A 352 -3.19 -3.94 17.86
N ILE A 353 -4.45 -3.64 17.58
CA ILE A 353 -5.35 -4.40 16.71
C ILE A 353 -5.77 -3.51 15.58
N LEU A 354 -5.51 -3.93 14.36
CA LEU A 354 -5.95 -3.26 13.15
C LEU A 354 -6.95 -4.14 12.41
N VAL A 355 -8.02 -3.54 11.89
CA VAL A 355 -9.05 -4.24 11.12
C VAL A 355 -9.32 -3.48 9.84
N MET A 356 -9.12 -4.14 8.69
CA MET A 356 -9.55 -3.65 7.38
C MET A 356 -10.77 -4.44 6.94
N GLY A 357 -11.91 -3.77 6.80
CA GLY A 357 -13.08 -4.32 6.13
C GLY A 357 -13.05 -3.99 4.65
N VAL A 358 -13.32 -4.97 3.79
CA VAL A 358 -13.36 -4.84 2.34
C VAL A 358 -14.69 -5.36 1.82
N TRP A 359 -15.35 -4.58 0.95
CA TRP A 359 -16.63 -4.95 0.31
C TRP A 359 -16.58 -4.68 -1.18
N LYS A 360 -17.13 -5.62 -1.94
CA LYS A 360 -17.33 -5.44 -3.37
C LYS A 360 -18.44 -4.41 -3.62
N SER A 361 -18.20 -3.48 -4.54
CA SER A 361 -19.22 -2.51 -4.99
C SER A 361 -20.39 -3.27 -5.61
N LYS A 362 -21.61 -2.91 -5.25
CA LYS A 362 -22.79 -3.36 -6.01
C LYS A 362 -22.76 -2.68 -7.38
N ALA A 363 -22.75 -3.49 -8.43
CA ALA A 363 -22.81 -3.02 -9.82
C ALA A 363 -24.12 -2.26 -10.10
#